data_55df88743297df20370e43fdde206702
#
_entry.id   55df88743297df20370e43fdde206702
#
_cell.length_a   1.000
_cell.length_b   1.000
_cell.length_c   1.000
_cell.angle_alpha   90.00
_cell.angle_beta   90.00
_cell.angle_gamma   90.00
#
_symmetry.space_group_name_H-M   'P 1'
#
loop_
_entity.id
_entity.type
_entity.pdbx_description
1 polymer ?
#
loop_
_entity_poly.entity_id
_entity_poly.type
_entity_poly.pdbx_seq_one_letter_code
_entity_poly.pdbx_strand_id
1 'polypeptide(L)'
;TEAQDWAEIVLRMYLRWGEAKGFKVTLEEVSAGDVAGIKSATIYFEGEYAFGWLRTETGVHRLVRKSPFDSGNRRHTSFCSVFVSPEIDDNIEIEINPADLRIDTYRASGAGGQHINKTDSAVRITHIPTNIVVQCQNERSQHANRDKAYKMLRAKMYEQEMQKRNAEKQAMEDNKSDIGWGSQIRSYVLDDSRIKDLRTGVQTSNTQAVLDGDLDQFIVESLKAGL
;
A
#
# COMPACT_ATOMS: atom_id res chain seq x y z
N THR A 1 -25.05 -2.31 14.53
CA THR A 1 -24.65 -1.36 15.60
C THR A 1 -23.49 -1.91 16.42
N GLU A 2 -23.56 -3.12 16.94
CA GLU A 2 -22.49 -3.73 17.76
C GLU A 2 -21.17 -3.87 16.98
N ALA A 3 -21.21 -4.37 15.74
CA ALA A 3 -20.00 -4.50 14.91
C ALA A 3 -19.43 -3.13 14.53
N GLN A 4 -20.27 -2.14 14.33
CA GLN A 4 -19.85 -0.77 13.99
C GLN A 4 -19.20 -0.08 15.20
N ASP A 5 -19.72 -0.34 16.40
CA ASP A 5 -19.07 0.13 17.64
C ASP A 5 -17.72 -0.54 17.85
N TRP A 6 -17.62 -1.84 17.57
CA TRP A 6 -16.35 -2.57 17.63
C TRP A 6 -15.32 -1.98 16.66
N ALA A 7 -15.72 -1.67 15.43
CA ALA A 7 -14.84 -1.04 14.46
C ALA A 7 -14.31 0.30 14.96
N GLU A 8 -15.12 1.11 15.63
CA GLU A 8 -14.68 2.37 16.23
C GLU A 8 -13.69 2.15 17.37
N ILE A 9 -13.91 1.13 18.20
CA ILE A 9 -12.96 0.76 19.27
C ILE A 9 -11.62 0.35 18.68
N VAL A 10 -11.62 -0.46 17.63
CA VAL A 10 -10.39 -0.86 16.92
C VAL A 10 -9.67 0.36 16.31
N LEU A 11 -10.41 1.26 15.70
CA LEU A 11 -9.86 2.51 15.18
C LEU A 11 -9.13 3.29 16.29
N ARG A 12 -9.78 3.51 17.41
CA ARG A 12 -9.21 4.23 18.56
C ARG A 12 -7.97 3.52 19.09
N MET A 13 -8.01 2.20 19.16
CA MET A 13 -6.87 1.38 19.63
C MET A 13 -5.62 1.64 18.77
N TYR A 14 -5.75 1.62 17.46
CA TYR A 14 -4.62 1.87 16.57
C TYR A 14 -4.17 3.33 16.54
N LEU A 15 -5.08 4.28 16.63
CA LEU A 15 -4.73 5.70 16.74
C LEU A 15 -3.86 5.94 17.97
N ARG A 16 -4.23 5.39 19.10
CA ARG A 16 -3.47 5.52 20.36
C ARG A 16 -2.13 4.78 20.32
N TRP A 17 -2.11 3.61 19.71
CA TRP A 17 -0.85 2.89 19.52
C TRP A 17 0.15 3.71 18.69
N GLY A 18 -0.30 4.28 17.58
CA GLY A 18 0.55 5.09 16.70
C GLY A 18 1.07 6.35 17.38
N GLU A 19 0.23 7.04 18.12
CA GLU A 19 0.63 8.22 18.90
C GLU A 19 1.68 7.86 19.95
N ALA A 20 1.47 6.78 20.69
CA ALA A 20 2.40 6.31 21.70
C ALA A 20 3.76 5.90 21.12
N LYS A 21 3.78 5.41 19.87
CA LYS A 21 5.01 5.07 19.15
C LYS A 21 5.73 6.27 18.56
N GLY A 22 5.12 7.45 18.61
CA GLY A 22 5.69 8.66 18.03
C GLY A 22 5.49 8.81 16.53
N PHE A 23 4.61 8.02 15.93
CA PHE A 23 4.25 8.18 14.54
C PHE A 23 3.34 9.39 14.35
N LYS A 24 3.44 10.03 13.17
CA LYS A 24 2.42 10.97 12.74
C LYS A 24 1.21 10.18 12.26
N VAL A 25 0.08 10.34 12.93
CA VAL A 25 -1.14 9.60 12.65
C VAL A 25 -2.19 10.54 12.08
N THR A 26 -2.73 10.20 10.92
CA THR A 26 -3.77 10.98 10.25
C THR A 26 -4.97 10.09 9.97
N LEU A 27 -6.13 10.49 10.47
CA LEU A 27 -7.39 9.81 10.19
C LEU A 27 -7.98 10.36 8.88
N GLU A 28 -8.21 9.46 7.93
CA GLU A 28 -8.83 9.77 6.65
C GLU A 28 -10.05 8.88 6.42
N GLU A 29 -11.00 9.37 5.61
CA GLU A 29 -12.15 8.60 5.12
C GLU A 29 -12.87 7.81 6.20
N VAL A 30 -13.58 8.53 7.09
CA VAL A 30 -14.44 7.89 8.09
C VAL A 30 -15.87 7.84 7.57
N SER A 31 -16.44 6.63 7.53
CA SER A 31 -17.85 6.41 7.25
C SER A 31 -18.57 6.06 8.55
N ALA A 32 -19.44 6.95 9.02
CA ALA A 32 -20.15 6.76 10.27
C ALA A 32 -21.20 5.64 10.19
N GLY A 33 -21.42 4.96 11.30
CA GLY A 33 -22.55 4.03 11.47
C GLY A 33 -23.87 4.76 11.57
N ASP A 34 -24.97 4.06 11.35
CA ASP A 34 -26.32 4.66 11.36
C ASP A 34 -26.77 5.06 12.77
N VAL A 35 -26.39 4.29 13.78
CA VAL A 35 -26.77 4.50 15.19
C VAL A 35 -25.55 4.80 16.04
N ALA A 36 -24.50 4.03 15.90
CA ALA A 36 -23.25 4.17 16.66
C ALA A 36 -22.09 3.65 15.83
N GLY A 37 -20.86 4.03 16.21
CA GLY A 37 -19.66 3.50 15.63
C GLY A 37 -19.40 3.96 14.20
N ILE A 38 -18.62 3.17 13.48
CA ILE A 38 -18.21 3.43 12.10
C ILE A 38 -18.39 2.20 11.23
N LYS A 39 -18.63 2.42 9.93
CA LYS A 39 -18.64 1.35 8.91
C LYS A 39 -17.24 1.05 8.43
N SER A 40 -16.44 2.08 8.24
CA SER A 40 -15.06 1.98 7.78
C SER A 40 -14.28 3.24 8.12
N ALA A 41 -12.95 3.12 8.18
CA ALA A 41 -12.03 4.23 8.31
C ALA A 41 -10.67 3.86 7.74
N THR A 42 -9.91 4.87 7.35
CA THR A 42 -8.53 4.73 6.90
C THR A 42 -7.63 5.59 7.77
N ILE A 43 -6.53 5.01 8.25
CA ILE A 43 -5.52 5.71 9.04
C ILE A 43 -4.20 5.71 8.28
N TYR A 44 -3.54 6.86 8.21
CA TYR A 44 -2.15 6.97 7.76
C TYR A 44 -1.22 7.03 8.95
N PHE A 45 -0.21 6.16 8.95
CA PHE A 45 0.88 6.18 9.92
C PHE A 45 2.16 6.56 9.19
N GLU A 46 2.76 7.67 9.58
CA GLU A 46 4.02 8.15 9.01
C GLU A 46 5.12 8.04 10.07
N GLY A 47 6.15 7.28 9.76
CA GLY A 47 7.28 7.09 10.64
C GLY A 47 8.16 5.93 10.19
N GLU A 48 9.31 5.82 10.83
CA GLU A 48 10.29 4.79 10.52
C GLU A 48 9.73 3.40 10.84
N TYR A 49 9.76 2.50 9.83
CA TYR A 49 9.28 1.13 9.93
C TYR A 49 7.79 0.97 10.27
N ALA A 50 6.95 1.97 9.98
CA ALA A 50 5.52 1.90 10.29
C ALA A 50 4.85 0.66 9.70
N PHE A 51 5.07 0.37 8.42
CA PHE A 51 4.53 -0.84 7.78
C PHE A 51 5.11 -2.11 8.40
N GLY A 52 6.41 -2.15 8.66
CA GLY A 52 7.06 -3.30 9.29
C GLY A 52 6.46 -3.65 10.66
N TRP A 53 6.09 -2.65 11.46
CA TRP A 53 5.41 -2.83 12.73
C TRP A 53 3.99 -3.37 12.58
N LEU A 54 3.21 -2.80 11.65
CA LEU A 54 1.77 -3.05 11.57
C LEU A 54 1.39 -4.21 10.63
N ARG A 55 2.29 -4.67 9.77
CA ARG A 55 1.96 -5.62 8.69
C ARG A 55 1.29 -6.90 9.17
N THR A 56 1.60 -7.37 10.38
CA THR A 56 1.03 -8.60 10.94
C THR A 56 -0.35 -8.40 11.55
N GLU A 57 -0.85 -7.16 11.63
CA GLU A 57 -2.18 -6.84 12.16
C GLU A 57 -3.31 -7.06 11.14
N THR A 58 -2.96 -7.31 9.89
CA THR A 58 -3.94 -7.66 8.84
C THR A 58 -4.67 -8.93 9.17
N GLY A 59 -5.99 -8.88 9.15
CA GLY A 59 -6.85 -10.02 9.41
C GLY A 59 -8.14 -9.63 10.10
N VAL A 60 -8.84 -10.62 10.62
CA VAL A 60 -10.11 -10.43 11.32
C VAL A 60 -9.89 -10.42 12.82
N HIS A 61 -10.41 -9.39 13.47
CA HIS A 61 -10.38 -9.20 14.92
C HIS A 61 -11.77 -9.49 15.49
N ARG A 62 -11.85 -10.43 16.41
CA ARG A 62 -13.11 -10.92 16.99
C ARG A 62 -13.34 -10.31 18.37
N LEU A 63 -14.53 -9.72 18.57
CA LEU A 63 -14.97 -9.21 19.86
C LEU A 63 -16.06 -10.10 20.44
N VAL A 64 -15.92 -10.47 21.70
CA VAL A 64 -16.97 -11.09 22.48
C VAL A 64 -17.18 -10.28 23.74
N ARG A 65 -18.39 -9.76 23.93
CA ARG A 65 -18.75 -8.99 25.13
C ARG A 65 -20.27 -9.02 25.35
N LYS A 66 -20.68 -8.62 26.54
CA LYS A 66 -22.07 -8.23 26.78
C LYS A 66 -22.30 -6.90 26.09
N SER A 67 -23.25 -6.87 25.13
CA SER A 67 -23.46 -5.70 24.30
C SER A 67 -24.19 -4.59 25.07
N PRO A 68 -23.66 -3.34 25.07
CA PRO A 68 -24.38 -2.20 25.65
C PRO A 68 -25.60 -1.79 24.83
N PHE A 69 -25.73 -2.30 23.59
CA PHE A 69 -26.87 -2.04 22.71
C PHE A 69 -28.00 -3.08 22.84
N ASP A 70 -27.77 -4.13 23.62
CA ASP A 70 -28.78 -5.18 23.88
C ASP A 70 -29.50 -4.89 25.18
N SER A 71 -30.83 -4.72 25.14
CA SER A 71 -31.64 -4.47 26.33
C SER A 71 -31.58 -5.62 27.35
N GLY A 72 -31.34 -6.85 26.88
CA GLY A 72 -31.16 -8.03 27.71
C GLY A 72 -29.75 -8.24 28.22
N ASN A 73 -28.82 -7.35 27.88
CA ASN A 73 -27.41 -7.43 28.25
C ASN A 73 -26.75 -8.78 27.91
N ARG A 74 -27.13 -9.34 26.76
CA ARG A 74 -26.65 -10.64 26.31
C ARG A 74 -25.25 -10.53 25.67
N ARG A 75 -24.56 -11.66 25.68
CA ARG A 75 -23.24 -11.80 25.06
C ARG A 75 -23.37 -11.82 23.54
N HIS A 76 -22.60 -10.98 22.85
CA HIS A 76 -22.56 -10.87 21.40
C HIS A 76 -21.14 -11.09 20.88
N THR A 77 -21.05 -11.59 19.64
CA THR A 77 -19.82 -11.73 18.90
C THR A 77 -19.84 -10.83 17.68
N SER A 78 -18.81 -10.03 17.52
CA SER A 78 -18.64 -9.12 16.38
C SER A 78 -17.26 -9.27 15.78
N PHE A 79 -17.15 -8.88 14.50
CA PHE A 79 -15.90 -8.97 13.76
C PHE A 79 -15.55 -7.63 13.13
N CYS A 80 -14.26 -7.33 13.08
CA CYS A 80 -13.70 -6.18 12.39
C CYS A 80 -12.53 -6.64 11.53
N SER A 81 -12.55 -6.29 10.26
CA SER A 81 -11.44 -6.58 9.35
C SER A 81 -10.45 -5.43 9.36
N VAL A 82 -9.18 -5.74 9.52
CA VAL A 82 -8.07 -4.79 9.44
C VAL A 82 -7.20 -5.16 8.23
N PHE A 83 -6.89 -4.16 7.43
CA PHE A 83 -5.99 -4.32 6.29
C PHE A 83 -4.86 -3.30 6.38
N VAL A 84 -3.63 -3.77 6.33
CA VAL A 84 -2.43 -2.93 6.39
C VAL A 84 -1.67 -3.05 5.07
N SER A 85 -1.39 -1.91 4.46
CA SER A 85 -0.61 -1.84 3.23
C SER A 85 0.38 -0.67 3.30
N PRO A 86 1.56 -0.80 2.65
CA PRO A 86 2.42 0.37 2.51
C PRO A 86 1.79 1.38 1.56
N GLU A 87 2.07 2.67 1.79
CA GLU A 87 1.66 3.69 0.85
C GLU A 87 2.50 3.58 -0.41
N ILE A 88 1.83 3.58 -1.56
CA ILE A 88 2.50 3.62 -2.87
C ILE A 88 2.55 5.07 -3.31
N ASP A 89 3.78 5.60 -3.44
CA ASP A 89 4.01 6.94 -3.94
C ASP A 89 3.65 7.02 -5.42
N ASP A 90 2.76 7.96 -5.77
CA ASP A 90 2.37 8.24 -7.15
C ASP A 90 3.33 9.20 -7.85
N ASN A 91 4.27 9.79 -7.13
CA ASN A 91 5.32 10.63 -7.71
C ASN A 91 6.37 9.76 -8.36
N ILE A 92 6.42 9.85 -9.68
CA ILE A 92 7.38 9.08 -10.47
C ILE A 92 8.47 10.03 -10.95
N GLU A 93 9.67 9.83 -10.44
CA GLU A 93 10.89 10.46 -10.95
C GLU A 93 11.65 9.46 -11.81
N ILE A 94 11.90 9.84 -13.06
CA ILE A 94 12.66 9.02 -13.97
C ILE A 94 14.07 9.56 -14.05
N GLU A 95 15.03 8.77 -13.57
CA GLU A 95 16.46 9.04 -13.73
C GLU A 95 16.99 8.19 -14.88
N ILE A 96 17.63 8.85 -15.85
CA ILE A 96 18.30 8.18 -16.96
C ILE A 96 19.79 8.34 -16.75
N ASN A 97 20.46 7.22 -16.46
CA ASN A 97 21.92 7.19 -16.39
C ASN A 97 22.47 7.00 -17.80
N PRO A 98 23.28 7.94 -18.32
CA PRO A 98 23.87 7.81 -19.65
C PRO A 98 24.68 6.54 -19.87
N ALA A 99 25.26 5.98 -18.81
CA ALA A 99 26.03 4.73 -18.88
C ALA A 99 25.15 3.51 -19.22
N ASP A 100 23.84 3.60 -18.99
CA ASP A 100 22.87 2.53 -19.29
C ASP A 100 22.34 2.61 -20.73
N LEU A 101 22.78 3.59 -21.51
CA LEU A 101 22.28 3.85 -22.83
C LEU A 101 23.25 3.41 -23.91
N ARG A 102 22.71 2.78 -24.94
CA ARG A 102 23.39 2.58 -26.21
C ARG A 102 22.74 3.51 -27.23
N ILE A 103 23.52 4.39 -27.82
CA ILE A 103 23.07 5.36 -28.81
C ILE A 103 23.68 5.02 -30.14
N ASP A 104 22.83 4.71 -31.12
CA ASP A 104 23.23 4.41 -32.49
C ASP A 104 22.71 5.50 -33.41
N THR A 105 23.54 5.93 -34.34
CA THR A 105 23.16 6.85 -35.42
C THR A 105 23.09 6.07 -36.72
N TYR A 106 22.13 6.40 -37.54
CA TYR A 106 21.91 5.73 -38.81
C TYR A 106 21.26 6.67 -39.81
N ARG A 107 21.24 6.23 -41.06
CA ARG A 107 20.58 6.98 -42.13
C ARG A 107 19.09 6.73 -42.10
N ALA A 108 18.30 7.81 -42.09
CA ALA A 108 16.88 7.71 -42.17
C ALA A 108 16.45 7.02 -43.48
N SER A 109 15.56 6.03 -43.33
CA SER A 109 14.91 5.37 -44.49
C SER A 109 13.47 5.85 -44.56
N GLY A 110 13.08 6.35 -45.71
CA GLY A 110 11.70 6.80 -45.97
C GLY A 110 11.34 6.63 -47.45
N ALA A 111 10.09 6.26 -47.70
CA ALA A 111 9.57 6.14 -49.04
C ALA A 111 9.42 7.54 -49.66
N GLY A 112 10.32 7.86 -50.51
CA GLY A 112 10.08 8.89 -51.45
C GLY A 112 10.37 10.30 -51.05
N GLY A 113 11.04 10.90 -51.80
CA GLY A 113 11.13 12.29 -51.87
C GLY A 113 12.56 12.80 -51.86
N GLN A 114 12.68 13.83 -52.48
CA GLN A 114 13.88 14.59 -52.77
C GLN A 114 14.62 15.11 -51.52
N HIS A 115 14.20 14.68 -50.31
CA HIS A 115 14.70 15.21 -49.03
C HIS A 115 15.30 14.13 -48.08
N ILE A 116 15.64 12.97 -48.62
CA ILE A 116 16.37 11.97 -47.81
C ILE A 116 17.77 12.52 -47.58
N ASN A 117 18.04 12.86 -46.32
CA ASN A 117 19.39 13.31 -45.93
C ASN A 117 20.38 12.20 -46.21
N LYS A 118 21.44 12.57 -46.93
CA LYS A 118 22.59 11.67 -47.14
C LYS A 118 23.47 11.49 -45.91
N THR A 119 23.11 12.12 -44.79
CA THR A 119 23.84 12.07 -43.54
C THR A 119 23.08 11.20 -42.52
N ASP A 120 23.84 10.53 -41.65
CA ASP A 120 23.30 9.72 -40.56
C ASP A 120 22.70 10.62 -39.48
N SER A 121 21.49 11.13 -39.71
CA SER A 121 20.81 12.03 -38.76
C SER A 121 19.86 11.32 -37.83
N ALA A 122 19.40 10.11 -38.16
CA ALA A 122 18.52 9.32 -37.34
C ALA A 122 19.22 8.76 -36.11
N VAL A 123 18.52 8.73 -34.99
CA VAL A 123 19.07 8.29 -33.71
C VAL A 123 18.20 7.18 -33.12
N ARG A 124 18.85 6.14 -32.65
CA ARG A 124 18.23 5.05 -31.87
C ARG A 124 18.89 5.02 -30.50
N ILE A 125 18.07 5.07 -29.45
CA ILE A 125 18.52 4.92 -28.07
C ILE A 125 17.95 3.64 -27.51
N THR A 126 18.83 2.79 -26.97
CA THR A 126 18.47 1.58 -26.25
C THR A 126 18.83 1.77 -24.77
N HIS A 127 17.84 1.64 -23.88
CA HIS A 127 18.07 1.56 -22.46
C HIS A 127 18.33 0.11 -22.09
N ILE A 128 19.59 -0.22 -21.84
CA ILE A 128 20.05 -1.62 -21.67
C ILE A 128 19.33 -2.35 -20.53
N PRO A 129 19.17 -1.77 -19.31
CA PRO A 129 18.53 -2.47 -18.20
C PRO A 129 17.07 -2.86 -18.47
N THR A 130 16.30 -2.02 -19.18
CA THR A 130 14.87 -2.26 -19.46
C THR A 130 14.60 -2.80 -20.85
N ASN A 131 15.61 -2.75 -21.73
CA ASN A 131 15.50 -3.09 -23.14
C ASN A 131 14.48 -2.24 -23.92
N ILE A 132 14.20 -1.04 -23.42
CA ILE A 132 13.36 -0.06 -24.12
C ILE A 132 14.17 0.56 -25.25
N VAL A 133 13.61 0.57 -26.44
CA VAL A 133 14.23 1.13 -27.64
C VAL A 133 13.35 2.25 -28.19
N VAL A 134 13.95 3.40 -28.47
CA VAL A 134 13.30 4.53 -29.14
C VAL A 134 14.10 4.98 -30.34
N GLN A 135 13.42 5.49 -31.34
CA GLN A 135 14.03 5.98 -32.57
C GLN A 135 13.43 7.32 -32.95
N CYS A 136 14.25 8.21 -33.47
CA CYS A 136 13.79 9.47 -34.03
C CYS A 136 14.57 9.80 -35.31
N GLN A 137 13.86 10.10 -36.38
CA GLN A 137 14.41 10.46 -37.68
C GLN A 137 13.73 11.68 -38.33
N ASN A 138 12.81 12.31 -37.62
CA ASN A 138 11.95 13.36 -38.17
C ASN A 138 12.64 14.70 -38.34
N GLU A 139 13.73 14.93 -37.65
CA GLU A 139 14.49 16.18 -37.71
C GLU A 139 15.70 16.04 -38.63
N ARG A 140 16.15 17.19 -39.16
CA ARG A 140 17.33 17.23 -40.03
C ARG A 140 18.64 17.11 -39.26
N SER A 141 18.64 17.55 -38.02
CA SER A 141 19.81 17.55 -37.14
C SER A 141 19.86 16.28 -36.32
N GLN A 142 21.02 15.62 -36.31
CA GLN A 142 21.26 14.48 -35.40
C GLN A 142 21.06 14.87 -33.94
N HIS A 143 21.47 16.07 -33.56
CA HIS A 143 21.32 16.57 -32.19
C HIS A 143 19.82 16.73 -31.81
N ALA A 144 19.01 17.28 -32.72
CA ALA A 144 17.59 17.43 -32.51
C ALA A 144 16.87 16.07 -32.42
N ASN A 145 17.27 15.09 -33.22
CA ASN A 145 16.74 13.72 -33.14
C ASN A 145 17.14 13.05 -31.82
N ARG A 146 18.35 13.27 -31.34
CA ARG A 146 18.84 12.77 -30.07
C ARG A 146 18.00 13.33 -28.91
N ASP A 147 17.76 14.63 -28.89
CA ASP A 147 16.96 15.28 -27.85
C ASP A 147 15.53 14.75 -27.85
N LYS A 148 14.91 14.59 -29.00
CA LYS A 148 13.57 13.99 -29.11
C LYS A 148 13.56 12.52 -28.67
N ALA A 149 14.56 11.75 -29.05
CA ALA A 149 14.68 10.35 -28.62
C ALA A 149 14.80 10.23 -27.10
N TYR A 150 15.55 11.11 -26.45
CA TYR A 150 15.61 11.18 -24.98
C TYR A 150 14.24 11.44 -24.35
N LYS A 151 13.48 12.38 -24.90
CA LYS A 151 12.11 12.66 -24.40
C LYS A 151 11.19 11.46 -24.59
N MET A 152 11.29 10.78 -25.73
CA MET A 152 10.53 9.56 -26.00
C MET A 152 10.89 8.43 -25.03
N LEU A 153 12.18 8.26 -24.75
CA LEU A 153 12.67 7.27 -23.77
C LEU A 153 12.13 7.56 -22.38
N ARG A 154 12.21 8.81 -21.94
CA ARG A 154 11.68 9.23 -20.63
C ARG A 154 10.18 8.96 -20.52
N ALA A 155 9.40 9.26 -21.57
CA ALA A 155 7.99 9.01 -21.60
C ALA A 155 7.65 7.51 -21.52
N LYS A 156 8.41 6.66 -22.23
CA LYS A 156 8.21 5.20 -22.16
C LYS A 156 8.61 4.61 -20.81
N MET A 157 9.68 5.09 -20.21
CA MET A 157 10.10 4.67 -18.86
C MET A 157 9.06 5.10 -17.81
N TYR A 158 8.51 6.30 -17.94
CA TYR A 158 7.43 6.79 -17.09
C TYR A 158 6.20 5.89 -17.19
N GLU A 159 5.78 5.56 -18.40
CA GLU A 159 4.63 4.68 -18.64
C GLU A 159 4.85 3.28 -18.06
N GLN A 160 6.03 2.71 -18.21
CA GLN A 160 6.39 1.40 -17.66
C GLN A 160 6.31 1.43 -16.13
N GLU A 161 6.86 2.46 -15.48
CA GLU A 161 6.80 2.61 -14.02
C GLU A 161 5.38 2.81 -13.53
N MET A 162 4.54 3.55 -14.26
CA MET A 162 3.14 3.75 -13.95
C MET A 162 2.37 2.42 -13.99
N GLN A 163 2.60 1.60 -15.02
CA GLN A 163 1.98 0.28 -15.14
C GLN A 163 2.39 -0.65 -13.99
N LYS A 164 3.66 -0.63 -13.61
CA LYS A 164 4.16 -1.40 -12.46
C LYS A 164 3.47 -1.00 -11.17
N ARG A 165 3.34 0.29 -10.89
CA ARG A 165 2.68 0.80 -9.69
C ARG A 165 1.19 0.50 -9.68
N ASN A 166 0.51 0.59 -10.83
CA ASN A 166 -0.89 0.23 -10.95
C ASN A 166 -1.11 -1.27 -10.70
N ALA A 167 -0.20 -2.14 -11.17
CA ALA A 167 -0.26 -3.56 -10.90
C ALA A 167 -0.08 -3.88 -9.41
N GLU A 168 0.83 -3.17 -8.73
CA GLU A 168 1.02 -3.30 -7.27
C GLU A 168 -0.23 -2.86 -6.50
N LYS A 169 -0.84 -1.74 -6.88
CA LYS A 169 -2.09 -1.26 -6.28
C LYS A 169 -3.23 -2.26 -6.48
N GLN A 170 -3.36 -2.82 -7.67
CA GLN A 170 -4.39 -3.82 -7.97
C GLN A 170 -4.19 -5.09 -7.14
N ALA A 171 -2.96 -5.57 -6.99
CA ALA A 171 -2.65 -6.73 -6.15
C ALA A 171 -3.03 -6.48 -4.68
N MET A 172 -2.82 -5.27 -4.17
CA MET A 172 -3.24 -4.90 -2.82
C MET A 172 -4.76 -4.89 -2.66
N GLU A 173 -5.50 -4.36 -3.63
CA GLU A 173 -6.97 -4.37 -3.61
C GLU A 173 -7.53 -5.79 -3.69
N ASP A 174 -6.92 -6.66 -4.48
CA ASP A 174 -7.30 -8.07 -4.58
C ASP A 174 -7.09 -8.79 -3.24
N ASN A 175 -5.97 -8.54 -2.57
CA ASN A 175 -5.70 -9.09 -1.23
C ASN A 175 -6.68 -8.57 -0.18
N LYS A 176 -7.11 -7.31 -0.29
CA LYS A 176 -8.07 -6.70 0.62
C LYS A 176 -9.44 -7.41 0.58
N SER A 177 -9.88 -7.85 -0.59
CA SER A 177 -11.15 -8.56 -0.73
C SER A 177 -11.14 -9.95 -0.07
N ASP A 178 -9.99 -10.59 0.04
CA ASP A 178 -9.83 -11.92 0.65
C ASP A 178 -9.91 -11.89 2.19
N ILE A 179 -9.67 -10.75 2.82
CA ILE A 179 -9.66 -10.60 4.29
C ILE A 179 -11.06 -10.76 4.89
N GLY A 180 -12.12 -10.41 4.15
CA GLY A 180 -13.50 -10.53 4.61
C GLY A 180 -13.91 -11.94 5.02
N TRP A 181 -13.23 -12.95 4.50
CA TRP A 181 -13.44 -14.38 4.80
C TRP A 181 -12.20 -15.01 5.45
N GLY A 182 -11.19 -14.18 5.73
CA GLY A 182 -9.90 -14.63 6.19
C GLY A 182 -9.88 -15.14 7.62
N SER A 183 -8.73 -15.62 8.03
CA SER A 183 -8.50 -16.14 9.36
C SER A 183 -8.61 -15.04 10.43
N GLN A 184 -9.28 -15.37 11.51
CA GLN A 184 -9.29 -14.55 12.73
C GLN A 184 -7.89 -14.57 13.34
N ILE A 185 -7.33 -13.40 13.57
CA ILE A 185 -5.97 -13.30 14.13
C ILE A 185 -5.97 -13.08 15.63
N ARG A 186 -6.98 -12.42 16.17
CA ARG A 186 -7.03 -12.08 17.60
C ARG A 186 -8.46 -12.09 18.11
N SER A 187 -8.62 -12.62 19.31
CA SER A 187 -9.91 -12.69 20.00
C SER A 187 -9.88 -11.81 21.26
N TYR A 188 -10.84 -10.91 21.34
CA TYR A 188 -11.01 -9.96 22.43
C TYR A 188 -12.28 -10.35 23.19
N VAL A 189 -12.11 -11.07 24.32
CA VAL A 189 -13.23 -11.57 25.13
C VAL A 189 -13.30 -10.72 26.40
N LEU A 190 -14.06 -9.64 26.37
CA LEU A 190 -14.03 -8.61 27.40
C LEU A 190 -14.73 -9.04 28.70
N ASP A 191 -15.78 -9.84 28.62
CA ASP A 191 -16.49 -10.36 29.78
C ASP A 191 -15.66 -11.41 30.56
N ASP A 192 -14.69 -12.06 29.91
CA ASP A 192 -13.73 -12.97 30.55
C ASP A 192 -12.37 -12.30 30.81
N SER A 193 -12.23 -11.02 30.56
CA SER A 193 -10.98 -10.26 30.71
C SER A 193 -9.79 -10.97 30.03
N ARG A 194 -9.95 -11.31 28.75
CA ARG A 194 -8.93 -12.02 27.99
C ARG A 194 -8.85 -11.51 26.57
N ILE A 195 -7.62 -11.20 26.14
CA ILE A 195 -7.31 -10.94 24.73
C ILE A 195 -6.19 -11.90 24.35
N LYS A 196 -6.42 -12.68 23.30
CA LYS A 196 -5.49 -13.71 22.84
C LYS A 196 -5.24 -13.59 21.34
N ASP A 197 -3.98 -13.59 20.96
CA ASP A 197 -3.59 -13.76 19.56
C ASP A 197 -3.66 -15.24 19.21
N LEU A 198 -4.48 -15.58 18.23
CA LEU A 198 -4.75 -16.97 17.86
C LEU A 198 -3.59 -17.60 17.08
N ARG A 199 -2.68 -16.78 16.55
CA ARG A 199 -1.54 -17.24 15.75
C ARG A 199 -0.32 -17.56 16.59
N THR A 200 -0.10 -16.83 17.67
CA THR A 200 1.07 -16.96 18.53
C THR A 200 0.75 -17.57 19.89
N GLY A 201 -0.51 -17.53 20.31
CA GLY A 201 -0.94 -17.95 21.63
C GLY A 201 -0.69 -16.93 22.74
N VAL A 202 -0.13 -15.78 22.43
CA VAL A 202 0.09 -14.69 23.40
C VAL A 202 -1.25 -14.18 23.88
N GLN A 203 -1.40 -14.05 25.20
CA GLN A 203 -2.64 -13.56 25.80
C GLN A 203 -2.36 -12.64 26.99
N THR A 204 -3.33 -11.79 27.30
CA THR A 204 -3.29 -10.90 28.45
C THR A 204 -4.68 -10.77 29.08
N SER A 205 -4.71 -10.53 30.39
CA SER A 205 -5.94 -10.19 31.10
C SER A 205 -6.19 -8.68 31.17
N ASN A 206 -5.18 -7.86 30.82
CA ASN A 206 -5.30 -6.40 30.84
C ASN A 206 -5.94 -5.89 29.56
N THR A 207 -7.23 -6.14 29.42
CA THR A 207 -7.98 -5.82 28.20
C THR A 207 -8.05 -4.34 27.93
N GLN A 208 -8.22 -3.52 28.98
CA GLN A 208 -8.34 -2.07 28.80
C GLN A 208 -7.03 -1.45 28.28
N ALA A 209 -5.88 -1.91 28.75
CA ALA A 209 -4.60 -1.44 28.24
C ALA A 209 -4.44 -1.71 26.76
N VAL A 210 -4.83 -2.91 26.29
CA VAL A 210 -4.78 -3.27 24.88
C VAL A 210 -5.70 -2.36 24.05
N LEU A 211 -6.93 -2.15 24.49
CA LEU A 211 -7.89 -1.28 23.80
C LEU A 211 -7.45 0.18 23.81
N ASP A 212 -6.59 0.56 24.74
CA ASP A 212 -5.98 1.89 24.81
C ASP A 212 -4.65 2.01 24.02
N GLY A 213 -4.28 0.95 23.30
CA GLY A 213 -3.15 0.99 22.38
C GLY A 213 -1.92 0.18 22.78
N ASP A 214 -1.93 -0.57 23.86
CA ASP A 214 -0.82 -1.43 24.26
C ASP A 214 -0.84 -2.75 23.46
N LEU A 215 -0.29 -2.70 22.25
CA LEU A 215 -0.28 -3.80 21.28
C LEU A 215 1.08 -4.46 21.10
N ASP A 216 2.14 -3.90 21.65
CA ASP A 216 3.51 -4.31 21.32
C ASP A 216 3.78 -5.79 21.60
N GLN A 217 3.25 -6.34 22.68
CA GLN A 217 3.43 -7.76 23.00
C GLN A 217 2.89 -8.68 21.89
N PHE A 218 1.77 -8.33 21.29
CA PHE A 218 1.19 -9.10 20.18
C PHE A 218 1.98 -8.91 18.90
N ILE A 219 2.34 -7.67 18.60
CA ILE A 219 3.07 -7.31 17.37
C ILE A 219 4.46 -7.94 17.38
N VAL A 220 5.22 -7.80 18.49
CA VAL A 220 6.58 -8.32 18.58
C VAL A 220 6.60 -9.84 18.47
N GLU A 221 5.72 -10.55 19.15
CA GLU A 221 5.66 -12.00 19.08
C GLU A 221 5.21 -12.52 17.71
N SER A 222 4.32 -11.79 17.05
CA SER A 222 3.92 -12.11 15.67
C SER A 222 5.10 -11.98 14.69
N LEU A 223 5.89 -10.92 14.82
CA LEU A 223 7.08 -10.70 14.00
C LEU A 223 8.16 -11.76 14.29
N LYS A 224 8.38 -12.12 15.54
CA LYS A 224 9.32 -13.19 15.94
C LYS A 224 8.90 -14.55 15.40
N ALA A 225 7.61 -14.81 15.29
CA ALA A 225 7.07 -16.05 14.76
C ALA A 225 7.19 -16.14 13.22
N GLY A 226 7.66 -15.09 12.57
CA GLY A 226 7.83 -15.05 11.10
C GLY A 226 6.54 -14.86 10.32
N LEU A 227 5.51 -14.28 10.94
CA LEU A 227 4.22 -14.03 10.31
C LEU A 227 4.25 -12.84 9.35
#